data_8943324837bd285f0b729d9683c95237
#
_entry.id   8943324837bd285f0b729d9683c95237
#
_cell.length_a   1.000
_cell.length_b   1.000
_cell.length_c   1.000
_cell.angle_alpha   90.00
_cell.angle_beta   90.00
_cell.angle_gamma   90.00
#
_symmetry.space_group_name_H-M   'P 1'
#
loop_
_entity.id
_entity.type
_entity.pdbx_description
1 polymer ?
#
loop_
_entity_poly.entity_id
_entity_poly.type
_entity_poly.pdbx_seq_one_letter_code
_entity_poly.pdbx_strand_id
1 'polypeptide(L)'
;YILGGRNTYNYFLGDFPGHKNYDRDVLVVCDEPEKENSVNQLLEYFETIWEQEDSDYFHDNKKLANRKSVKNAVLELQNGYQKYFEENKERICDTDYTDETFETEKIALVSNPIHTGSKEPVVWYQLGELMKNAKNRVKIHTPYIICNDMMYNTWEEIAENVSDFSIMTNSVANNGNPFGAADYAKNRNRILSTGINIWEYEGGYSYHGK
;
A
#
# COMPACT_ATOMS: atom_id res chain seq x y z
N TYR A 1 7.52 -8.64 -9.12
CA TYR A 1 6.88 -7.35 -8.82
C TYR A 1 7.00 -6.98 -7.34
N ILE A 2 6.83 -5.72 -7.08
CA ILE A 2 6.71 -5.20 -5.71
C ILE A 2 5.30 -4.63 -5.55
N LEU A 3 4.60 -5.05 -4.50
CA LEU A 3 3.28 -4.55 -4.14
C LEU A 3 3.30 -3.97 -2.73
N GLY A 4 2.87 -2.73 -2.58
CA GLY A 4 2.85 -2.06 -1.28
C GLY A 4 2.17 -0.71 -1.29
N GLY A 5 2.22 -0.03 -0.14
CA GLY A 5 1.62 1.29 0.05
C GLY A 5 2.55 2.47 -0.23
N ARG A 6 3.80 2.20 -0.55
CA ARG A 6 4.85 3.21 -0.67
C ARG A 6 4.67 4.08 -1.92
N ASN A 7 4.56 5.38 -1.72
CA ASN A 7 4.54 6.37 -2.79
C ASN A 7 5.95 6.91 -3.09
N THR A 8 6.14 7.46 -4.29
CA THR A 8 7.38 8.11 -4.73
C THR A 8 7.53 9.52 -4.14
N TYR A 9 7.55 9.61 -2.81
CA TYR A 9 7.72 10.85 -2.08
C TYR A 9 8.67 10.63 -0.90
N ASN A 10 9.48 11.63 -0.54
CA ASN A 10 10.57 11.50 0.44
C ASN A 10 10.15 10.91 1.79
N TYR A 11 8.95 11.19 2.27
CA TYR A 11 8.43 10.61 3.53
C TYR A 11 8.35 9.09 3.51
N PHE A 12 8.08 8.51 2.33
CA PHE A 12 7.96 7.08 2.14
C PHE A 12 9.31 6.41 1.89
N LEU A 13 10.33 7.18 1.48
CA LEU A 13 11.66 6.67 1.18
C LEU A 13 12.63 6.74 2.37
N GLY A 14 12.17 7.29 3.50
CA GLY A 14 12.92 7.26 4.76
C GLY A 14 13.98 8.35 4.93
N ASP A 15 14.20 9.20 3.93
CA ASP A 15 15.26 10.21 3.94
C ASP A 15 14.81 11.59 4.47
N PHE A 16 13.58 11.69 4.95
CA PHE A 16 13.08 12.96 5.45
C PHE A 16 13.35 13.09 6.95
N PRO A 17 14.18 14.05 7.39
CA PRO A 17 14.46 14.27 8.80
C PRO A 17 13.18 14.57 9.56
N GLY A 18 12.95 13.81 10.60
CA GLY A 18 11.85 14.07 11.50
C GLY A 18 10.51 13.39 11.16
N HIS A 19 10.35 12.77 9.99
CA HIS A 19 9.13 12.05 9.61
C HIS A 19 9.47 10.71 8.97
N LYS A 20 8.88 9.65 9.48
CA LYS A 20 9.02 8.31 8.91
C LYS A 20 7.65 7.68 8.77
N ASN A 21 7.30 7.32 7.54
CA ASN A 21 6.18 6.44 7.29
C ASN A 21 6.67 4.99 7.31
N TYR A 22 5.92 4.14 7.99
CA TYR A 22 6.17 2.71 8.03
C TYR A 22 5.22 2.02 7.05
N ASP A 23 5.71 1.80 5.85
CA ASP A 23 5.00 1.02 4.84
C ASP A 23 5.58 -0.38 4.75
N ARG A 24 4.75 -1.33 4.37
CA ARG A 24 5.16 -2.68 4.05
C ARG A 24 4.97 -2.93 2.57
N ASP A 25 6.03 -3.37 1.94
CA ASP A 25 6.02 -3.79 0.56
C ASP A 25 6.32 -5.29 0.51
N VAL A 26 5.73 -5.98 -0.45
CA VAL A 26 5.95 -7.40 -0.70
C VAL A 26 6.65 -7.53 -2.03
N LEU A 27 7.83 -8.16 -2.03
CA LEU A 27 8.51 -8.56 -3.24
C LEU A 27 8.04 -9.97 -3.62
N VAL A 28 7.54 -10.12 -4.84
CA VAL A 28 7.18 -11.42 -5.40
C VAL A 28 8.11 -11.72 -6.56
N VAL A 29 8.80 -12.85 -6.47
CA VAL A 29 9.70 -13.37 -7.50
C VAL A 29 9.05 -14.61 -8.10
N CYS A 30 9.17 -14.78 -9.41
CA CYS A 30 8.67 -15.95 -10.12
C CYS A 30 9.83 -16.54 -10.94
N ASP A 31 10.19 -17.78 -10.64
CA ASP A 31 11.24 -18.50 -11.32
C ASP A 31 10.73 -19.31 -12.53
N GLU A 32 9.41 -19.48 -12.65
CA GLU A 32 8.76 -20.25 -13.69
C GLU A 32 7.73 -19.40 -14.46
N PRO A 33 8.19 -18.42 -15.26
CA PRO A 33 7.31 -17.45 -15.93
C PRO A 33 6.34 -18.07 -16.96
N GLU A 34 6.62 -19.28 -17.45
CA GLU A 34 5.78 -20.02 -18.37
C GLU A 34 4.57 -20.70 -17.73
N LYS A 35 4.55 -20.81 -16.40
CA LYS A 35 3.41 -21.34 -15.65
C LYS A 35 2.45 -20.21 -15.29
N GLU A 36 1.19 -20.55 -15.11
CA GLU A 36 0.21 -19.61 -14.56
C GLU A 36 0.64 -19.17 -13.14
N ASN A 37 0.83 -17.88 -12.95
CA ASN A 37 1.30 -17.30 -11.72
C ASN A 37 0.79 -15.86 -11.55
N SER A 38 0.98 -15.28 -10.36
CA SER A 38 0.52 -13.92 -10.04
C SER A 38 1.28 -12.82 -10.78
N VAL A 39 2.48 -13.08 -11.30
CA VAL A 39 3.23 -12.11 -12.12
C VAL A 39 2.53 -11.95 -13.47
N ASN A 40 2.14 -13.07 -14.09
CA ASN A 40 1.39 -13.05 -15.35
C ASN A 40 0.01 -12.40 -15.17
N GLN A 41 -0.69 -12.70 -14.07
CA GLN A 41 -1.97 -12.05 -13.75
C GLN A 41 -1.81 -10.53 -13.59
N LEU A 42 -0.71 -10.06 -12.99
CA LEU A 42 -0.43 -8.63 -12.88
C LEU A 42 -0.12 -7.99 -14.23
N LEU A 43 0.61 -8.67 -15.11
CA LEU A 43 0.88 -8.19 -16.46
C LEU A 43 -0.41 -8.05 -17.27
N GLU A 44 -1.27 -9.06 -17.26
CA GLU A 44 -2.60 -9.01 -17.92
C GLU A 44 -3.47 -7.86 -17.36
N TYR A 45 -3.45 -7.68 -16.04
CA TYR A 45 -4.15 -6.56 -15.41
C TYR A 45 -3.58 -5.20 -15.87
N PHE A 46 -2.26 -5.07 -15.94
CA PHE A 46 -1.60 -3.87 -16.45
C PHE A 46 -1.97 -3.60 -17.93
N GLU A 47 -1.94 -4.62 -18.78
CA GLU A 47 -2.32 -4.50 -20.18
C GLU A 47 -3.77 -4.04 -20.32
N THR A 48 -4.69 -4.57 -19.52
CA THR A 48 -6.09 -4.12 -19.47
C THR A 48 -6.23 -2.63 -19.16
N ILE A 49 -5.37 -2.08 -18.26
CA ILE A 49 -5.35 -0.64 -17.98
C ILE A 49 -4.74 0.13 -19.14
N TRP A 50 -3.64 -0.39 -19.69
CA TRP A 50 -2.88 0.25 -20.75
C TRP A 50 -3.67 0.39 -22.05
N GLU A 51 -4.52 -0.57 -22.36
CA GLU A 51 -5.34 -0.61 -23.58
C GLU A 51 -6.65 0.20 -23.46
N GLN A 52 -6.91 0.86 -22.35
CA GLN A 52 -8.11 1.69 -22.23
C GLN A 52 -8.05 2.91 -23.16
N GLU A 53 -9.21 3.34 -23.66
CA GLU A 53 -9.34 4.47 -24.60
C GLU A 53 -8.77 5.79 -24.04
N ASP A 54 -8.76 5.96 -22.72
CA ASP A 54 -8.24 7.13 -22.01
C ASP A 54 -6.78 6.98 -21.56
N SER A 55 -6.14 5.86 -21.86
CA SER A 55 -4.71 5.66 -21.67
C SER A 55 -3.93 6.21 -22.86
N ASP A 56 -2.96 7.07 -22.62
CA ASP A 56 -2.14 7.67 -23.66
C ASP A 56 -0.67 7.74 -23.25
N TYR A 57 0.20 7.82 -24.24
CA TYR A 57 1.63 8.01 -24.00
C TYR A 57 1.93 9.41 -23.50
N PHE A 58 2.88 9.49 -22.57
CA PHE A 58 3.43 10.79 -22.18
C PHE A 58 4.10 11.47 -23.39
N HIS A 59 3.59 12.64 -23.74
CA HIS A 59 4.15 13.45 -24.82
C HIS A 59 5.16 14.45 -24.26
N ASP A 60 6.43 14.27 -24.59
CA ASP A 60 7.48 15.19 -24.18
C ASP A 60 7.28 16.58 -24.78
N ASN A 61 7.30 17.59 -23.91
CA ASN A 61 7.24 18.99 -24.35
C ASN A 61 8.66 19.57 -24.45
N LYS A 62 9.24 19.52 -25.65
CA LYS A 62 10.60 20.03 -25.92
C LYS A 62 10.81 21.48 -25.48
N LYS A 63 9.77 22.32 -25.48
CA LYS A 63 9.89 23.72 -25.00
C LYS A 63 10.04 23.77 -23.49
N LEU A 64 9.35 22.92 -22.76
CA LEU A 64 9.51 22.79 -21.30
C LEU A 64 10.86 22.20 -20.93
N ALA A 65 11.26 21.12 -21.59
CA ALA A 65 12.55 20.45 -21.38
C ALA A 65 13.75 21.42 -21.58
N ASN A 66 13.60 22.40 -22.47
CA ASN A 66 14.63 23.39 -22.72
C ASN A 66 14.66 24.58 -21.75
N ARG A 67 13.71 24.72 -20.85
CA ARG A 67 13.74 25.78 -19.83
C ARG A 67 14.92 25.56 -18.87
N LYS A 68 15.61 26.65 -18.54
CA LYS A 68 16.76 26.62 -17.62
C LYS A 68 16.42 26.01 -16.27
N SER A 69 15.24 26.32 -15.72
CA SER A 69 14.76 25.74 -14.45
C SER A 69 14.61 24.23 -14.51
N VAL A 70 14.06 23.70 -15.61
CA VAL A 70 13.90 22.26 -15.80
C VAL A 70 15.26 21.57 -15.95
N LYS A 71 16.16 22.15 -16.75
CA LYS A 71 17.54 21.62 -16.89
C LYS A 71 18.29 21.59 -15.57
N ASN A 72 18.16 22.65 -14.77
CA ASN A 72 18.78 22.70 -13.43
C ASN A 72 18.19 21.63 -12.51
N ALA A 73 16.86 21.47 -12.48
CA ALA A 73 16.22 20.43 -11.67
C ALA A 73 16.63 19.01 -12.09
N VAL A 74 16.77 18.75 -13.40
CA VAL A 74 17.25 17.47 -13.91
C VAL A 74 18.70 17.21 -13.45
N LEU A 75 19.56 18.22 -13.54
CA LEU A 75 20.95 18.08 -13.09
C LEU A 75 21.04 17.85 -11.58
N GLU A 76 20.22 18.54 -10.80
CA GLU A 76 20.15 18.35 -9.34
C GLU A 76 19.71 16.90 -8.99
N LEU A 77 18.65 16.40 -9.64
CA LEU A 77 18.19 15.04 -9.46
C LEU A 77 19.25 14.01 -9.88
N GLN A 78 19.91 14.21 -11.01
CA GLN A 78 20.98 13.31 -11.48
C GLN A 78 22.17 13.28 -10.52
N ASN A 79 22.60 14.44 -10.04
CA ASN A 79 23.70 14.55 -9.08
C ASN A 79 23.32 13.92 -7.73
N GLY A 80 22.08 14.14 -7.27
CA GLY A 80 21.57 13.52 -6.06
C GLY A 80 21.51 12.00 -6.18
N TYR A 81 21.00 11.48 -7.30
CA TYR A 81 20.98 10.04 -7.58
C TYR A 81 22.39 9.46 -7.62
N GLN A 82 23.31 10.09 -8.36
CA GLN A 82 24.68 9.59 -8.48
C GLN A 82 25.38 9.51 -7.12
N LYS A 83 25.23 10.54 -6.30
CA LYS A 83 25.78 10.56 -4.95
C LYS A 83 25.19 9.42 -4.10
N TYR A 84 23.86 9.28 -4.10
CA TYR A 84 23.20 8.21 -3.36
C TYR A 84 23.62 6.83 -3.83
N PHE A 85 23.73 6.63 -5.15
CA PHE A 85 24.16 5.38 -5.74
C PHE A 85 25.57 5.00 -5.30
N GLU A 86 26.52 5.93 -5.37
CA GLU A 86 27.90 5.65 -4.96
C GLU A 86 28.00 5.33 -3.45
N GLU A 87 27.24 6.04 -2.62
CA GLU A 87 27.20 5.81 -1.17
C GLU A 87 26.55 4.46 -0.79
N ASN A 88 25.71 3.88 -1.65
CA ASN A 88 24.94 2.67 -1.37
C ASN A 88 25.21 1.54 -2.39
N LYS A 89 26.25 1.64 -3.20
CA LYS A 89 26.50 0.77 -4.34
C LYS A 89 26.50 -0.72 -3.98
N GLU A 90 27.23 -1.10 -2.94
CA GLU A 90 27.28 -2.48 -2.46
C GLU A 90 25.88 -2.99 -2.12
N ARG A 91 25.12 -2.23 -1.33
CA ARG A 91 23.75 -2.60 -0.95
C ARG A 91 22.80 -2.71 -2.16
N ILE A 92 22.97 -1.85 -3.17
CA ILE A 92 22.10 -1.83 -4.36
C ILE A 92 22.47 -2.94 -5.34
N CYS A 93 23.76 -3.18 -5.54
CA CYS A 93 24.25 -4.10 -6.59
C CYS A 93 24.51 -5.51 -6.08
N ASP A 94 24.89 -5.66 -4.81
CA ASP A 94 25.39 -6.93 -4.27
C ASP A 94 24.37 -7.64 -3.37
N THR A 95 23.22 -7.02 -3.09
CA THR A 95 22.14 -7.68 -2.35
C THR A 95 21.37 -8.60 -3.29
N ASP A 96 21.44 -9.89 -3.04
CA ASP A 96 20.53 -10.87 -3.65
C ASP A 96 19.26 -10.96 -2.81
N TYR A 97 18.21 -10.28 -3.26
CA TYR A 97 16.92 -10.29 -2.56
C TYR A 97 16.21 -11.65 -2.64
N THR A 98 16.62 -12.53 -3.54
CA THR A 98 16.03 -13.88 -3.64
C THR A 98 16.47 -14.77 -2.48
N ASP A 99 17.64 -14.56 -1.91
CA ASP A 99 18.11 -15.28 -0.72
C ASP A 99 17.25 -15.07 0.52
N GLU A 100 16.46 -13.99 0.56
CA GLU A 100 15.56 -13.65 1.67
C GLU A 100 14.09 -13.98 1.36
N THR A 101 13.81 -14.65 0.24
CA THR A 101 12.45 -15.06 -0.12
C THR A 101 12.06 -16.39 0.51
N PHE A 102 10.76 -16.61 0.63
CA PHE A 102 10.18 -17.87 1.08
C PHE A 102 9.36 -18.46 -0.06
N GLU A 103 9.51 -19.74 -0.28
CA GLU A 103 8.63 -20.46 -1.20
C GLU A 103 7.18 -20.39 -0.74
N THR A 104 6.28 -20.20 -1.69
CA THR A 104 4.85 -20.21 -1.44
C THR A 104 4.13 -21.12 -2.44
N GLU A 105 3.17 -21.88 -1.96
CA GLU A 105 2.40 -22.77 -2.83
C GLU A 105 1.42 -22.02 -3.74
N LYS A 106 0.96 -20.85 -3.30
CA LYS A 106 -0.03 -20.07 -4.04
C LYS A 106 0.00 -18.59 -3.70
N ILE A 107 0.11 -17.76 -4.72
CA ILE A 107 -0.17 -16.33 -4.69
C ILE A 107 -1.24 -16.04 -5.74
N ALA A 108 -2.28 -15.33 -5.37
CA ALA A 108 -3.33 -14.90 -6.29
C ALA A 108 -3.44 -13.37 -6.26
N LEU A 109 -3.52 -12.77 -7.44
CA LEU A 109 -3.84 -11.35 -7.59
C LEU A 109 -5.35 -11.17 -7.52
N VAL A 110 -5.79 -10.20 -6.72
CA VAL A 110 -7.19 -9.82 -6.64
C VAL A 110 -7.32 -8.34 -6.96
N SER A 111 -8.18 -7.99 -7.89
CA SER A 111 -8.42 -6.62 -8.32
C SER A 111 -9.90 -6.30 -8.42
N ASN A 112 -10.23 -5.02 -8.27
CA ASN A 112 -11.55 -4.53 -8.63
C ASN A 112 -11.65 -4.37 -10.15
N PRO A 113 -12.85 -4.49 -10.74
CA PRO A 113 -13.06 -4.26 -12.15
C PRO A 113 -12.58 -2.88 -12.60
N ILE A 114 -12.04 -2.82 -13.82
CA ILE A 114 -11.55 -1.58 -14.43
C ILE A 114 -12.64 -1.08 -15.38
N HIS A 115 -13.37 -0.06 -14.95
CA HIS A 115 -14.36 0.66 -15.77
C HIS A 115 -14.69 2.02 -15.15
N THR A 116 -15.31 2.88 -15.90
CA THR A 116 -15.86 4.16 -15.43
C THR A 116 -17.15 3.93 -14.62
N GLY A 117 -17.36 4.68 -13.56
CA GLY A 117 -18.55 4.58 -12.71
C GLY A 117 -18.33 3.84 -11.40
N SER A 118 -19.45 3.41 -10.78
CA SER A 118 -19.39 2.65 -9.52
C SER A 118 -18.78 1.28 -9.75
N LYS A 119 -17.80 0.93 -8.93
CA LYS A 119 -17.11 -0.35 -9.04
C LYS A 119 -17.65 -1.35 -8.01
N GLU A 120 -17.77 -2.59 -8.45
CA GLU A 120 -18.09 -3.70 -7.57
C GLU A 120 -16.93 -3.91 -6.59
N PRO A 121 -17.18 -4.07 -5.28
CA PRO A 121 -16.13 -4.20 -4.26
C PRO A 121 -15.60 -5.64 -4.19
N VAL A 122 -15.12 -6.18 -5.32
CA VAL A 122 -14.66 -7.57 -5.45
C VAL A 122 -13.54 -7.87 -4.47
N VAL A 123 -12.56 -6.98 -4.35
CA VAL A 123 -11.43 -7.15 -3.41
C VAL A 123 -11.94 -7.25 -1.97
N TRP A 124 -12.87 -6.36 -1.58
CA TRP A 124 -13.44 -6.40 -0.24
C TRP A 124 -14.21 -7.70 0.02
N TYR A 125 -15.01 -8.13 -0.95
CA TYR A 125 -15.77 -9.38 -0.83
C TYR A 125 -14.84 -10.57 -0.63
N GLN A 126 -13.83 -10.71 -1.46
CA GLN A 126 -12.88 -11.83 -1.38
C GLN A 126 -12.05 -11.80 -0.08
N LEU A 127 -11.58 -10.62 0.34
CA LEU A 127 -10.87 -10.48 1.62
C LEU A 127 -11.82 -10.76 2.80
N GLY A 128 -13.05 -10.31 2.72
CA GLY A 128 -14.08 -10.60 3.74
C GLY A 128 -14.31 -12.09 3.92
N GLU A 129 -14.51 -12.83 2.82
CA GLU A 129 -14.66 -14.29 2.84
C GLU A 129 -13.40 -15.00 3.39
N LEU A 130 -12.22 -14.54 3.01
CA LEU A 130 -10.97 -15.07 3.54
C LEU A 130 -10.87 -14.86 5.05
N MET A 131 -11.21 -13.67 5.54
CA MET A 131 -11.19 -13.35 6.97
C MET A 131 -12.23 -14.11 7.77
N LYS A 132 -13.46 -14.27 7.26
CA LYS A 132 -14.53 -15.08 7.87
C LYS A 132 -14.13 -16.54 8.03
N ASN A 133 -13.34 -17.07 7.11
CA ASN A 133 -12.85 -18.45 7.15
C ASN A 133 -11.59 -18.64 8.02
N ALA A 134 -11.04 -17.59 8.60
CA ALA A 134 -9.92 -17.68 9.52
C ALA A 134 -10.31 -18.45 10.78
N LYS A 135 -9.40 -19.29 11.30
CA LYS A 135 -9.68 -20.17 12.46
C LYS A 135 -9.21 -19.57 13.79
N ASN A 136 -8.13 -18.82 13.77
CA ASN A 136 -7.47 -18.40 15.00
C ASN A 136 -7.45 -16.89 15.16
N ARG A 137 -7.00 -16.18 14.15
CA ARG A 137 -6.81 -14.73 14.25
C ARG A 137 -6.92 -14.03 12.92
N VAL A 138 -7.37 -12.77 12.95
CA VAL A 138 -7.31 -11.81 11.86
C VAL A 138 -6.65 -10.53 12.38
N LYS A 139 -5.58 -10.12 11.75
CA LYS A 139 -4.87 -8.87 12.06
C LYS A 139 -4.89 -7.98 10.83
N ILE A 140 -5.44 -6.79 10.98
CA ILE A 140 -5.48 -5.78 9.91
C ILE A 140 -4.51 -4.65 10.29
N HIS A 141 -3.72 -4.21 9.33
CA HIS A 141 -2.89 -3.03 9.48
C HIS A 141 -3.22 -2.06 8.34
N THR A 142 -3.75 -0.92 8.67
CA THR A 142 -4.16 0.11 7.72
C THR A 142 -4.04 1.51 8.33
N PRO A 143 -3.60 2.52 7.58
CA PRO A 143 -3.51 3.89 8.11
C PRO A 143 -4.89 4.54 8.34
N TYR A 144 -5.95 4.03 7.69
CA TYR A 144 -7.30 4.61 7.74
C TYR A 144 -8.35 3.54 7.93
N ILE A 145 -9.35 3.85 8.74
CA ILE A 145 -10.55 3.02 8.88
C ILE A 145 -11.74 3.86 8.41
N ILE A 146 -12.23 3.54 7.22
CA ILE A 146 -13.42 4.15 6.62
C ILE A 146 -14.34 3.01 6.22
N CYS A 147 -15.51 2.91 6.86
CA CYS A 147 -16.38 1.77 6.70
C CYS A 147 -17.76 2.17 6.18
N ASN A 148 -18.34 1.31 5.36
CA ASN A 148 -19.74 1.31 5.02
C ASN A 148 -20.49 0.19 5.77
N ASP A 149 -21.82 0.13 5.60
CA ASP A 149 -22.65 -0.87 6.31
C ASP A 149 -22.27 -2.32 6.00
N MET A 150 -21.88 -2.61 4.76
CA MET A 150 -21.40 -3.95 4.37
C MET A 150 -20.15 -4.34 5.15
N MET A 151 -19.22 -3.40 5.35
CA MET A 151 -17.99 -3.66 6.09
C MET A 151 -18.26 -3.91 7.57
N TYR A 152 -19.17 -3.13 8.19
CA TYR A 152 -19.56 -3.36 9.58
C TYR A 152 -20.16 -4.76 9.76
N ASN A 153 -21.10 -5.16 8.91
CA ASN A 153 -21.71 -6.49 8.96
C ASN A 153 -20.65 -7.59 8.80
N THR A 154 -19.72 -7.43 7.86
CA THR A 154 -18.62 -8.38 7.67
C THR A 154 -17.75 -8.50 8.92
N TRP A 155 -17.46 -7.40 9.60
CA TRP A 155 -16.63 -7.41 10.81
C TRP A 155 -17.36 -8.03 12.01
N GLU A 156 -18.67 -7.84 12.14
CA GLU A 156 -19.50 -8.53 13.13
C GLU A 156 -19.43 -10.04 12.94
N GLU A 157 -19.60 -10.54 11.71
CA GLU A 157 -19.49 -11.96 11.38
C GLU A 157 -18.08 -12.52 11.67
N ILE A 158 -17.02 -11.76 11.38
CA ILE A 158 -15.65 -12.18 11.69
C ILE A 158 -15.44 -12.25 13.20
N ALA A 159 -15.89 -11.25 13.96
CA ALA A 159 -15.74 -11.19 15.40
C ALA A 159 -16.47 -12.34 16.12
N GLU A 160 -17.57 -12.85 15.58
CA GLU A 160 -18.27 -14.02 16.09
C GLU A 160 -17.48 -15.33 15.94
N ASN A 161 -16.65 -15.42 14.90
CA ASN A 161 -15.97 -16.67 14.52
C ASN A 161 -14.48 -16.68 14.87
N VAL A 162 -13.86 -15.54 15.08
CA VAL A 162 -12.42 -15.38 15.29
C VAL A 162 -12.14 -14.73 16.64
N SER A 163 -11.50 -15.44 17.54
CA SER A 163 -11.23 -14.99 18.91
C SER A 163 -10.23 -13.83 19.02
N ASP A 164 -9.30 -13.69 18.08
CA ASP A 164 -8.31 -12.62 18.02
C ASP A 164 -8.47 -11.82 16.72
N PHE A 165 -9.49 -10.96 16.72
CA PHE A 165 -9.76 -10.02 15.64
C PHE A 165 -9.34 -8.61 16.04
N SER A 166 -8.34 -8.07 15.35
CA SER A 166 -7.82 -6.74 15.68
C SER A 166 -7.34 -5.96 14.46
N ILE A 167 -7.41 -4.65 14.58
CA ILE A 167 -6.93 -3.68 13.60
C ILE A 167 -5.95 -2.71 14.26
N MET A 168 -4.84 -2.43 13.59
CA MET A 168 -3.94 -1.34 13.92
C MET A 168 -4.11 -0.24 12.89
N THR A 169 -4.34 0.98 13.38
CA THR A 169 -4.50 2.17 12.55
C THR A 169 -3.71 3.34 13.13
N ASN A 170 -3.55 4.42 12.36
CA ASN A 170 -2.99 5.65 12.93
C ASN A 170 -3.96 6.28 13.93
N SER A 171 -3.42 6.82 15.02
CA SER A 171 -4.20 7.69 15.91
C SER A 171 -4.64 8.94 15.16
N VAL A 172 -5.68 9.61 15.65
CA VAL A 172 -6.15 10.88 15.07
C VAL A 172 -5.02 11.92 15.06
N ALA A 173 -4.17 11.94 16.08
CA ALA A 173 -3.05 12.87 16.18
C ALA A 173 -1.90 12.58 15.21
N ASN A 174 -1.74 11.34 14.77
CA ASN A 174 -0.68 10.89 13.88
C ASN A 174 -1.18 10.55 12.47
N ASN A 175 -2.34 11.03 12.09
CA ASN A 175 -2.94 10.72 10.81
C ASN A 175 -2.68 11.86 9.81
N GLY A 176 -1.95 11.55 8.72
CA GLY A 176 -1.68 12.51 7.64
C GLY A 176 -2.88 12.83 6.75
N ASN A 177 -4.00 12.12 6.90
CA ASN A 177 -5.24 12.37 6.16
C ASN A 177 -6.35 12.86 7.10
N PRO A 178 -6.63 14.17 7.14
CA PRO A 178 -7.63 14.74 8.04
C PRO A 178 -9.05 14.21 7.79
N PHE A 179 -9.40 13.84 6.56
CA PHE A 179 -10.72 13.27 6.24
C PHE A 179 -10.86 11.86 6.80
N GLY A 180 -9.84 11.01 6.63
CA GLY A 180 -9.81 9.67 7.20
C GLY A 180 -9.81 9.69 8.73
N ALA A 181 -9.06 10.63 9.35
CA ALA A 181 -9.05 10.82 10.78
C ALA A 181 -10.41 11.26 11.33
N ALA A 182 -11.08 12.19 10.65
CA ALA A 182 -12.40 12.69 11.05
C ALA A 182 -13.47 11.60 10.93
N ASP A 183 -13.46 10.82 9.86
CA ASP A 183 -14.40 9.71 9.68
C ASP A 183 -14.22 8.64 10.77
N TYR A 184 -12.98 8.23 11.01
CA TYR A 184 -12.65 7.30 12.08
C TYR A 184 -13.10 7.81 13.45
N ALA A 185 -12.78 9.06 13.81
CA ALA A 185 -13.16 9.65 15.10
C ALA A 185 -14.67 9.67 15.27
N LYS A 186 -15.42 10.01 14.23
CA LYS A 186 -16.90 10.03 14.22
C LYS A 186 -17.50 8.64 14.42
N ASN A 187 -16.93 7.62 13.78
CA ASN A 187 -17.50 6.29 13.71
C ASN A 187 -16.86 5.28 14.68
N ARG A 188 -15.90 5.70 15.51
CA ARG A 188 -15.13 4.84 16.39
C ARG A 188 -15.99 3.91 17.26
N ASN A 189 -17.04 4.43 17.86
CA ASN A 189 -17.94 3.62 18.71
C ASN A 189 -18.66 2.54 17.90
N ARG A 190 -19.08 2.85 16.68
CA ARG A 190 -19.69 1.87 15.78
C ARG A 190 -18.69 0.80 15.36
N ILE A 191 -17.44 1.17 15.08
CA ILE A 191 -16.38 0.23 14.77
C ILE A 191 -16.14 -0.72 15.95
N LEU A 192 -16.03 -0.19 17.17
CA LEU A 192 -15.85 -1.00 18.38
C LEU A 192 -17.05 -1.92 18.65
N SER A 193 -18.27 -1.51 18.31
CA SER A 193 -19.46 -2.36 18.51
C SER A 193 -19.48 -3.60 17.62
N THR A 194 -18.69 -3.68 16.57
CA THR A 194 -18.53 -4.90 15.76
C THR A 194 -17.73 -5.99 16.45
N GLY A 195 -17.16 -5.73 17.63
CA GLY A 195 -16.33 -6.70 18.34
C GLY A 195 -14.86 -6.69 17.98
N ILE A 196 -14.42 -5.83 17.03
CA ILE A 196 -13.01 -5.70 16.67
C ILE A 196 -12.21 -4.97 17.76
N ASN A 197 -11.00 -5.42 18.05
CA ASN A 197 -10.05 -4.70 18.90
C ASN A 197 -9.26 -3.68 18.08
N ILE A 198 -9.29 -2.42 18.50
CA ILE A 198 -8.59 -1.32 17.81
C ILE A 198 -7.30 -0.97 18.56
N TRP A 199 -6.20 -0.91 17.83
CA TRP A 199 -4.91 -0.41 18.27
C TRP A 199 -4.59 0.86 17.49
N GLU A 200 -4.37 1.96 18.21
CA GLU A 200 -3.99 3.23 17.61
C GLU A 200 -2.48 3.45 17.72
N TYR A 201 -1.83 3.64 16.58
CA TYR A 201 -0.42 4.00 16.54
C TYR A 201 -0.26 5.49 16.77
N GLU A 202 0.32 5.89 17.89
CA GLU A 202 0.51 7.29 18.26
C GLU A 202 1.69 7.97 17.55
N GLY A 203 2.62 7.19 17.01
CA GLY A 203 3.84 7.69 16.39
C GLY A 203 4.95 8.00 17.41
N GLY A 204 6.21 7.98 16.93
CA GLY A 204 7.38 8.19 17.79
C GLY A 204 7.60 9.62 18.26
N TYR A 205 6.85 10.59 17.75
CA TYR A 205 7.05 12.01 18.04
C TYR A 205 6.26 12.54 19.22
N SER A 206 5.17 11.89 19.58
CA SER A 206 4.34 12.30 20.71
C SER A 206 5.08 12.29 22.06
N TYR A 207 6.13 11.51 22.18
CA TYR A 207 6.90 11.36 23.43
C TYR A 207 8.17 12.21 23.53
N HIS A 208 8.68 12.74 22.43
CA HIS A 208 9.95 13.48 22.41
C HIS A 208 9.79 14.99 22.25
N GLY A 209 8.58 15.47 22.18
CA GLY A 209 8.25 16.89 22.00
C GLY A 209 7.76 17.60 23.25
N LYS A 210 8.06 17.08 24.43
CA LYS A 210 7.75 17.75 25.71
C LYS A 210 9.00 17.96 26.51
#